data_b4526789ff61a76a76e626fa039d2f95
#
_entry.id   b4526789ff61a76a76e626fa039d2f95
#
_cell.length_a   1.000
_cell.length_b   1.000
_cell.length_c   1.000
_cell.angle_alpha   90.00
_cell.angle_beta   90.00
_cell.angle_gamma   90.00
#
_symmetry.space_group_name_H-M   'P 1'
#
loop_
_entity.id
_entity.type
_entity.pdbx_description
1 polymer ?
#
loop_
_entity_poly.entity_id
_entity_poly.type
_entity_poly.pdbx_seq_one_letter_code
_entity_poly.pdbx_strand_id
1 'polypeptide(L)'
;MISRFVAVACALGAAVAVSAAETPSVTCRIERFGGKRETRVMPLEVRDGKAVLHLAAGSVGAAKAVELEASFATARKGESGYFVTPENTYGTFHETSGRFVVGEGRNYMPVYGMKTPRTTFVAIAKKMSWRYSTVVEAKDSVYRMFQRYRLDGDVPYEDFEIEYTFLPADAEYAQMAKAYRAWQLGRGACRPIRERMKEQPELALAATNVEVRIRQAWKPVPSPVEIQTPFNEPPVHAAVTFDRCGDIVREFRRQGVDHAEICLVGWNKGGHDGAYPQLFPVEPVLGGEAKLRDFVRLSNGFGYQTVCHTCFYSAYTIADDFDEEFLLKERDGSLQPSHCNWGGGKPFRTCPQRAYEKWVKKSMQMVKDLGFHGLHYHDVYSILPPRICYDPRHPCDPNRSIYWYNRQMTDTKKAIGGTQSEGPFDSYVGNLDFAMYVNFYPLDDDFAQKPMVDGLVPFWQLVYHGIVLANPFTGTLNYPVKAPHKRLKFIEFGGRPLFVWHANFHTGKGGKWMGEEDLLCGTDDELRAGVAAIKRGYDEFEKLADLQFEFMDDHRRLTPDVTLTVYANGTRVVVNHGKAPYAFGGETVPAGDWRRFDPR
;
A
#
# COMPACT_ATOMS: atom_id res chain seq x y z
N MET A 1 43.58 5.16 10.43
CA MET A 1 43.31 5.94 9.22
C MET A 1 41.85 6.41 9.29
N ILE A 2 41.69 7.70 9.48
CA ILE A 2 40.41 8.35 9.78
C ILE A 2 39.70 8.61 8.43
N SER A 3 38.56 7.94 8.21
CA SER A 3 37.72 8.15 7.02
C SER A 3 36.86 9.39 7.22
N ARG A 4 37.05 10.38 6.36
CA ARG A 4 36.31 11.64 6.33
C ARG A 4 34.88 11.39 5.80
N PHE A 5 33.89 11.62 6.63
CA PHE A 5 32.52 11.84 6.19
C PHE A 5 32.45 13.22 5.51
N VAL A 6 32.15 13.22 4.22
CA VAL A 6 31.79 14.43 3.50
C VAL A 6 30.27 14.60 3.63
N ALA A 7 29.88 15.52 4.50
CA ALA A 7 28.50 16.03 4.55
C ALA A 7 28.32 16.97 3.36
N VAL A 8 27.54 16.55 2.38
CA VAL A 8 27.05 17.46 1.32
C VAL A 8 25.87 18.24 1.90
N ALA A 9 26.17 19.41 2.44
CA ALA A 9 25.17 20.41 2.74
C ALA A 9 24.75 21.09 1.42
N CYS A 10 23.61 20.71 0.86
CA CYS A 10 22.96 21.48 -0.19
C CYS A 10 22.40 22.77 0.42
N ALA A 11 23.10 23.88 0.20
CA ALA A 11 22.59 25.21 0.48
C ALA A 11 21.48 25.55 -0.55
N LEU A 12 20.22 25.41 -0.16
CA LEU A 12 19.06 25.95 -0.86
C LEU A 12 18.74 27.34 -0.29
N GLY A 13 19.49 28.33 -0.74
CA GLY A 13 19.23 29.74 -0.50
C GLY A 13 18.69 30.40 -1.76
N ALA A 14 17.43 30.12 -2.13
CA ALA A 14 16.69 30.95 -3.04
C ALA A 14 15.46 31.50 -2.30
N ALA A 15 15.43 32.77 -2.00
CA ALA A 15 14.26 33.44 -1.45
C ALA A 15 13.10 33.31 -2.45
N VAL A 16 12.06 32.53 -2.07
CA VAL A 16 10.81 32.46 -2.82
C VAL A 16 10.14 33.83 -2.70
N ALA A 17 10.14 34.63 -3.78
CA ALA A 17 9.35 35.85 -3.86
C ALA A 17 7.87 35.45 -3.90
N VAL A 18 7.21 35.48 -2.75
CA VAL A 18 5.75 35.53 -2.69
C VAL A 18 5.34 36.88 -3.23
N SER A 19 4.72 36.90 -4.41
CA SER A 19 4.09 38.10 -4.98
C SER A 19 3.19 38.74 -3.91
N ALA A 20 3.18 40.07 -3.85
CA ALA A 20 2.36 40.89 -2.94
C ALA A 20 0.85 40.71 -3.23
N ALA A 21 0.29 39.57 -2.83
CA ALA A 21 -1.11 39.23 -2.88
C ALA A 21 -1.42 38.52 -1.56
N GLU A 22 -2.54 38.83 -0.97
CA GLU A 22 -3.17 38.34 0.24
C GLU A 22 -2.35 37.39 1.13
N THR A 23 -2.22 37.70 2.41
CA THR A 23 -1.58 36.82 3.41
C THR A 23 -2.12 35.40 3.28
N PRO A 24 -1.28 34.38 3.09
CA PRO A 24 -1.73 32.99 3.04
C PRO A 24 -2.59 32.64 4.25
N SER A 25 -3.68 31.93 4.04
CA SER A 25 -4.62 31.61 5.10
C SER A 25 -5.28 30.25 4.85
N VAL A 26 -5.88 29.68 5.91
CA VAL A 26 -6.74 28.50 5.81
C VAL A 26 -8.14 28.90 6.26
N THR A 27 -9.13 28.62 5.41
CA THR A 27 -10.54 28.69 5.77
C THR A 27 -10.96 27.37 6.40
N CYS A 28 -11.28 27.42 7.69
CA CYS A 28 -11.84 26.30 8.44
C CYS A 28 -13.36 26.42 8.46
N ARG A 29 -14.07 25.40 7.97
CA ARG A 29 -15.55 25.32 8.01
C ARG A 29 -15.93 24.13 8.88
N ILE A 30 -16.63 24.39 9.99
CA ILE A 30 -17.10 23.35 10.93
C ILE A 30 -18.59 23.14 10.70
N GLU A 31 -18.96 21.93 10.31
CA GLU A 31 -20.35 21.52 10.13
C GLU A 31 -20.85 20.83 11.41
N ARG A 32 -21.91 21.39 12.01
CA ARG A 32 -22.60 20.84 13.20
C ARG A 32 -23.81 20.02 12.77
N PHE A 33 -24.30 19.16 13.64
CA PHE A 33 -25.63 18.57 13.48
C PHE A 33 -26.71 19.67 13.46
N GLY A 34 -27.81 19.46 12.76
CA GLY A 34 -28.85 20.47 12.58
C GLY A 34 -28.52 21.53 11.50
N GLY A 35 -27.45 21.33 10.72
CA GLY A 35 -27.10 22.18 9.56
C GLY A 35 -26.38 23.48 9.91
N LYS A 36 -26.10 23.76 11.18
CA LYS A 36 -25.32 24.96 11.56
C LYS A 36 -23.89 24.82 11.05
N ARG A 37 -23.37 25.90 10.45
CA ARG A 37 -21.98 26.01 9.98
C ARG A 37 -21.28 27.17 10.66
N GLU A 38 -20.04 26.94 11.04
CA GLU A 38 -19.12 27.95 11.56
C GLU A 38 -17.97 28.10 10.56
N THR A 39 -17.57 29.33 10.27
CA THR A 39 -16.42 29.59 9.37
C THR A 39 -15.42 30.47 10.12
N ARG A 40 -14.14 30.07 10.04
CA ARG A 40 -13.01 30.80 10.60
C ARG A 40 -11.94 30.93 9.53
N VAL A 41 -11.36 32.10 9.37
CA VAL A 41 -10.18 32.32 8.52
C VAL A 41 -8.97 32.43 9.44
N MET A 42 -7.99 31.57 9.20
CA MET A 42 -6.79 31.45 10.02
C MET A 42 -5.59 31.89 9.17
N PRO A 43 -4.98 33.06 9.46
CA PRO A 43 -3.80 33.49 8.74
C PRO A 43 -2.63 32.54 8.96
N LEU A 44 -1.82 32.33 7.94
CA LEU A 44 -0.62 31.51 8.00
C LEU A 44 0.62 32.42 7.94
N GLU A 45 1.55 32.21 8.85
CA GLU A 45 2.87 32.82 8.78
C GLU A 45 3.81 31.91 7.96
N VAL A 46 4.42 32.47 6.92
CA VAL A 46 5.41 31.77 6.10
C VAL A 46 6.80 32.06 6.63
N ARG A 47 7.51 31.01 7.05
CA ARG A 47 8.92 31.07 7.49
C ARG A 47 9.72 30.01 6.73
N ASP A 48 10.83 30.40 6.13
CA ASP A 48 11.73 29.52 5.38
C ASP A 48 11.01 28.64 4.34
N GLY A 49 10.05 29.25 3.62
CA GLY A 49 9.26 28.56 2.61
C GLY A 49 8.22 27.57 3.16
N LYS A 50 7.91 27.62 4.46
CA LYS A 50 6.93 26.77 5.11
C LYS A 50 5.87 27.56 5.85
N ALA A 51 4.67 27.02 5.92
CA ALA A 51 3.60 27.50 6.79
C ALA A 51 2.93 26.34 7.51
N VAL A 52 2.53 26.53 8.77
CA VAL A 52 1.91 25.48 9.56
C VAL A 52 0.55 25.96 10.08
N LEU A 53 -0.47 25.18 9.77
CA LEU A 53 -1.79 25.32 10.39
C LEU A 53 -1.80 24.50 11.70
N HIS A 54 -2.18 25.16 12.79
CA HIS A 54 -2.53 24.52 14.04
C HIS A 54 -4.00 24.83 14.40
N LEU A 55 -4.80 23.80 14.63
CA LEU A 55 -6.18 23.93 15.08
C LEU A 55 -6.44 22.94 16.23
N ALA A 56 -6.65 23.46 17.42
CA ALA A 56 -6.87 22.64 18.61
C ALA A 56 -8.19 21.86 18.52
N ALA A 57 -8.17 20.56 18.82
CA ALA A 57 -9.33 19.70 18.86
C ALA A 57 -10.46 20.25 19.74
N GLY A 58 -10.10 20.78 20.93
CA GLY A 58 -11.04 21.39 21.87
C GLY A 58 -11.76 22.62 21.31
N SER A 59 -11.12 23.38 20.38
CA SER A 59 -11.75 24.55 19.74
C SER A 59 -12.77 24.15 18.66
N VAL A 60 -12.65 22.94 18.14
CA VAL A 60 -13.61 22.33 17.19
C VAL A 60 -14.76 21.70 17.97
N GLY A 61 -14.46 20.93 19.02
CA GLY A 61 -15.45 20.17 19.78
C GLY A 61 -16.16 19.10 18.93
N ALA A 62 -17.27 18.56 19.42
CA ALA A 62 -18.07 17.59 18.70
C ALA A 62 -18.68 18.19 17.44
N ALA A 63 -18.43 17.60 16.29
CA ALA A 63 -18.88 18.10 14.98
C ALA A 63 -19.24 16.95 14.03
N LYS A 64 -20.01 17.25 12.99
CA LYS A 64 -20.29 16.32 11.90
C LYS A 64 -19.07 16.19 10.97
N ALA A 65 -18.51 17.35 10.58
CA ALA A 65 -17.35 17.41 9.71
C ALA A 65 -16.57 18.73 9.89
N VAL A 66 -15.31 18.73 9.47
CA VAL A 66 -14.46 19.92 9.35
C VAL A 66 -13.85 19.96 7.95
N GLU A 67 -13.90 21.13 7.30
CA GLU A 67 -13.19 21.38 6.05
C GLU A 67 -12.05 22.37 6.30
N LEU A 68 -10.87 22.06 5.75
CA LEU A 68 -9.68 22.91 5.81
C LEU A 68 -9.21 23.21 4.38
N GLU A 69 -9.35 24.47 3.96
CA GLU A 69 -9.06 24.94 2.61
C GLU A 69 -8.02 26.07 2.64
N ALA A 70 -6.85 25.81 2.07
CA ALA A 70 -5.80 26.83 1.96
C ALA A 70 -6.13 27.81 0.81
N SER A 71 -5.96 29.12 1.04
CA SER A 71 -6.28 30.18 0.07
C SER A 71 -5.50 30.05 -1.25
N PHE A 72 -4.31 29.46 -1.20
CA PHE A 72 -3.44 29.24 -2.37
C PHE A 72 -3.67 27.89 -3.08
N ALA A 73 -4.49 27.00 -2.53
CA ALA A 73 -4.83 25.71 -3.12
C ALA A 73 -5.96 25.84 -4.17
N THR A 74 -5.79 26.79 -5.09
CA THR A 74 -6.78 27.13 -6.11
C THR A 74 -6.13 27.29 -7.49
N ALA A 75 -6.88 26.96 -8.54
CA ALA A 75 -6.49 27.19 -9.94
C ALA A 75 -7.71 27.58 -10.78
N ARG A 76 -7.48 28.07 -11.99
CA ARG A 76 -8.54 28.33 -12.95
C ARG A 76 -8.46 27.33 -14.11
N LYS A 77 -9.58 27.02 -14.71
CA LYS A 77 -9.62 26.24 -15.95
C LYS A 77 -8.67 26.86 -16.99
N GLY A 78 -7.85 26.00 -17.60
CA GLY A 78 -6.87 26.37 -18.61
C GLY A 78 -5.55 26.94 -18.07
N GLU A 79 -5.40 27.16 -16.77
CA GLU A 79 -4.10 27.48 -16.19
C GLU A 79 -3.15 26.29 -16.35
N SER A 80 -1.87 26.59 -16.59
CA SER A 80 -0.82 25.58 -16.57
C SER A 80 -0.59 25.05 -15.16
N GLY A 81 -0.33 23.75 -15.03
CA GLY A 81 -0.11 23.10 -13.75
C GLY A 81 -1.03 21.92 -13.54
N TYR A 82 -1.04 21.41 -12.30
CA TYR A 82 -1.74 20.16 -11.96
C TYR A 82 -1.89 20.02 -10.44
N PHE A 83 -2.66 19.03 -10.04
CA PHE A 83 -2.69 18.52 -8.67
C PHE A 83 -2.25 17.05 -8.63
N VAL A 84 -1.70 16.64 -7.48
CA VAL A 84 -1.44 15.23 -7.12
C VAL A 84 -2.10 14.92 -5.80
N THR A 85 -2.63 13.70 -5.70
CA THR A 85 -3.39 13.26 -4.52
C THR A 85 -2.68 12.13 -3.76
N PRO A 86 -3.13 11.81 -2.54
CA PRO A 86 -2.59 10.72 -1.74
C PRO A 86 -2.63 9.33 -2.40
N GLU A 87 -3.46 9.12 -3.42
CA GLU A 87 -3.61 7.83 -4.12
C GLU A 87 -2.86 7.76 -5.45
N ASN A 88 -1.84 8.59 -5.67
CA ASN A 88 -1.04 8.68 -6.91
C ASN A 88 -1.78 9.26 -8.11
N THR A 89 -2.98 9.81 -7.96
CA THR A 89 -3.68 10.44 -9.09
C THR A 89 -3.13 11.82 -9.41
N TYR A 90 -3.14 12.12 -10.70
CA TYR A 90 -2.67 13.35 -11.31
C TYR A 90 -3.78 13.93 -12.18
N GLY A 91 -4.04 15.23 -12.08
CA GLY A 91 -5.03 15.90 -12.91
C GLY A 91 -4.66 17.35 -13.19
N THR A 92 -4.93 17.81 -14.44
CA THR A 92 -4.78 19.18 -14.88
C THR A 92 -6.10 19.96 -14.77
N PHE A 93 -6.07 21.26 -15.02
CA PHE A 93 -7.21 22.14 -14.79
C PHE A 93 -8.04 22.35 -16.07
N HIS A 94 -8.70 21.30 -16.57
CA HIS A 94 -9.42 21.33 -17.84
C HIS A 94 -10.96 21.37 -17.72
N GLU A 95 -11.50 21.14 -16.51
CA GLU A 95 -12.93 21.07 -16.29
C GLU A 95 -13.55 22.41 -15.86
N THR A 96 -14.81 22.62 -16.24
CA THR A 96 -15.61 23.78 -15.81
C THR A 96 -16.27 23.53 -14.46
N SER A 97 -16.73 22.31 -14.26
CA SER A 97 -17.34 21.84 -13.03
C SER A 97 -17.07 20.35 -12.84
N GLY A 98 -16.93 19.94 -11.60
CA GLY A 98 -16.70 18.53 -11.26
C GLY A 98 -16.26 18.38 -9.82
N ARG A 99 -16.22 17.15 -9.36
CA ARG A 99 -15.74 16.81 -8.03
C ARG A 99 -15.07 15.46 -8.03
N PHE A 100 -13.82 15.43 -7.57
CA PHE A 100 -13.05 14.23 -7.36
C PHE A 100 -12.70 14.09 -5.87
N VAL A 101 -12.90 12.91 -5.30
CA VAL A 101 -12.72 12.67 -3.86
C VAL A 101 -11.85 11.44 -3.66
N VAL A 102 -10.74 11.63 -2.97
CA VAL A 102 -9.92 10.56 -2.42
C VAL A 102 -10.35 10.36 -0.98
N GLY A 103 -11.01 9.24 -0.69
CA GLY A 103 -11.48 8.92 0.66
C GLY A 103 -10.36 8.38 1.57
N GLU A 104 -10.64 8.30 2.87
CA GLU A 104 -9.66 7.83 3.88
C GLU A 104 -9.10 6.43 3.59
N GLY A 105 -9.84 5.56 2.92
CA GLY A 105 -9.35 4.24 2.48
C GLY A 105 -8.37 4.28 1.29
N ARG A 106 -8.10 5.46 0.73
CA ARG A 106 -7.18 5.71 -0.38
C ARG A 106 -6.18 6.83 -0.11
N ASN A 107 -6.20 7.40 1.07
CA ASN A 107 -5.14 8.28 1.56
C ASN A 107 -3.92 7.42 1.95
N TYR A 108 -3.19 6.90 0.96
CA TYR A 108 -2.03 6.03 1.18
C TYR A 108 -0.92 6.71 1.98
N MET A 109 -0.86 8.03 1.86
CA MET A 109 0.02 8.95 2.56
C MET A 109 -0.76 10.20 2.95
N PRO A 110 -0.51 10.84 4.09
CA PRO A 110 -1.20 12.07 4.46
C PRO A 110 -0.61 13.30 3.75
N VAL A 111 -0.45 13.23 2.43
CA VAL A 111 0.21 14.25 1.61
C VAL A 111 -0.53 14.49 0.29
N TYR A 112 -0.61 15.75 -0.13
CA TYR A 112 -1.09 16.15 -1.45
C TYR A 112 -0.34 17.39 -1.93
N GLY A 113 -0.43 17.69 -3.22
CA GLY A 113 0.26 18.83 -3.78
C GLY A 113 -0.47 19.46 -4.95
N MET A 114 -0.14 20.73 -5.22
CA MET A 114 -0.64 21.46 -6.38
C MET A 114 0.47 22.35 -6.94
N LYS A 115 0.54 22.41 -8.27
CA LYS A 115 1.38 23.33 -9.03
C LYS A 115 0.47 24.23 -9.86
N THR A 116 0.68 25.52 -9.78
CA THR A 116 0.00 26.54 -10.58
C THR A 116 1.02 27.59 -11.03
N PRO A 117 0.68 28.53 -11.93
CA PRO A 117 1.57 29.65 -12.27
C PRO A 117 1.94 30.54 -11.08
N ARG A 118 1.12 30.51 -10.02
CA ARG A 118 1.30 31.38 -8.84
C ARG A 118 2.07 30.69 -7.72
N THR A 119 1.95 29.37 -7.59
CA THR A 119 2.56 28.64 -6.47
C THR A 119 2.71 27.17 -6.80
N THR A 120 3.76 26.56 -6.24
CA THR A 120 3.95 25.12 -6.18
C THR A 120 4.11 24.75 -4.71
N PHE A 121 3.29 23.86 -4.20
CA PHE A 121 3.37 23.44 -2.80
C PHE A 121 3.07 21.96 -2.61
N VAL A 122 3.54 21.43 -1.49
CA VAL A 122 3.14 20.15 -0.92
C VAL A 122 2.60 20.38 0.49
N ALA A 123 1.46 19.75 0.80
CA ALA A 123 0.82 19.79 2.11
C ALA A 123 0.91 18.43 2.80
N ILE A 124 1.30 18.43 4.07
CA ILE A 124 1.48 17.24 4.90
C ILE A 124 0.57 17.36 6.13
N ALA A 125 -0.44 16.48 6.25
CA ALA A 125 -1.22 16.37 7.47
C ALA A 125 -0.43 15.59 8.54
N LYS A 126 0.26 16.31 9.42
CA LYS A 126 1.13 15.73 10.45
C LYS A 126 0.35 15.12 11.61
N LYS A 127 -0.85 15.66 11.87
CA LYS A 127 -1.83 15.18 12.85
C LYS A 127 -3.20 15.08 12.22
N MET A 128 -4.11 14.36 12.83
CA MET A 128 -5.41 14.02 12.25
C MET A 128 -5.25 13.37 10.87
N SER A 129 -4.25 12.51 10.69
CA SER A 129 -3.91 11.88 9.41
C SER A 129 -4.95 10.85 8.93
N TRP A 130 -5.99 10.61 9.73
CA TRP A 130 -7.11 9.72 9.42
C TRP A 130 -8.46 10.45 9.50
N ARG A 131 -9.49 9.79 8.98
CA ARG A 131 -10.87 10.28 8.94
C ARG A 131 -11.08 11.50 8.06
N TYR A 132 -10.22 11.73 7.05
CA TYR A 132 -10.44 12.78 6.07
C TYR A 132 -10.49 12.24 4.64
N SER A 133 -11.07 13.04 3.77
CA SER A 133 -10.98 12.89 2.31
C SER A 133 -10.25 14.11 1.74
N THR A 134 -9.38 13.88 0.75
CA THR A 134 -8.86 14.95 -0.10
C THR A 134 -9.88 15.20 -1.20
N VAL A 135 -10.35 16.43 -1.31
CA VAL A 135 -11.36 16.84 -2.27
C VAL A 135 -10.74 17.80 -3.28
N VAL A 136 -10.90 17.50 -4.56
CA VAL A 136 -10.64 18.45 -5.65
C VAL A 136 -12.00 18.77 -6.28
N GLU A 137 -12.36 20.03 -6.28
CA GLU A 137 -13.66 20.51 -6.80
C GLU A 137 -13.43 21.62 -7.79
N ALA A 138 -14.03 21.52 -8.98
CA ALA A 138 -14.16 22.61 -9.93
C ALA A 138 -15.60 23.14 -9.89
N LYS A 139 -15.74 24.45 -9.73
CA LYS A 139 -17.03 25.14 -9.80
C LYS A 139 -16.83 26.48 -10.49
N ASP A 140 -17.66 26.76 -11.51
CA ASP A 140 -17.56 27.99 -12.29
C ASP A 140 -16.14 28.23 -12.83
N SER A 141 -15.49 27.17 -13.32
CA SER A 141 -14.10 27.17 -13.82
C SER A 141 -13.02 27.49 -12.77
N VAL A 142 -13.34 27.45 -11.49
CA VAL A 142 -12.38 27.60 -10.38
C VAL A 142 -12.21 26.27 -9.67
N TYR A 143 -10.96 25.79 -9.64
CA TYR A 143 -10.55 24.62 -8.90
C TYR A 143 -10.19 24.98 -7.46
N ARG A 144 -10.55 24.13 -6.52
CA ARG A 144 -10.15 24.17 -5.12
C ARG A 144 -9.73 22.79 -4.68
N MET A 145 -8.67 22.71 -3.88
CA MET A 145 -8.22 21.46 -3.26
C MET A 145 -8.21 21.63 -1.75
N PHE A 146 -8.91 20.75 -1.03
CA PHE A 146 -9.07 20.85 0.41
C PHE A 146 -9.26 19.48 1.08
N GLN A 147 -9.10 19.44 2.39
CA GLN A 147 -9.36 18.26 3.22
C GLN A 147 -10.71 18.40 3.90
N ARG A 148 -11.50 17.32 3.87
CA ARG A 148 -12.76 17.20 4.59
C ARG A 148 -12.68 16.05 5.61
N TYR A 149 -12.63 16.39 6.87
CA TYR A 149 -12.60 15.46 8.00
C TYR A 149 -14.01 15.07 8.40
N ARG A 150 -14.29 13.77 8.50
CA ARG A 150 -15.55 13.21 8.96
C ARG A 150 -15.42 12.88 10.45
N LEU A 151 -16.18 13.53 11.28
CA LEU A 151 -16.15 13.36 12.75
C LEU A 151 -17.36 12.58 13.28
N ASP A 152 -18.51 12.62 12.58
CA ASP A 152 -19.73 11.88 12.91
C ASP A 152 -20.22 12.10 14.37
N GLY A 153 -19.97 13.28 14.92
CA GLY A 153 -20.31 13.66 16.30
C GLY A 153 -19.20 13.47 17.32
N ASP A 154 -18.07 12.93 16.91
CA ASP A 154 -16.87 12.88 17.78
C ASP A 154 -16.23 14.25 17.93
N VAL A 155 -15.54 14.43 19.03
CA VAL A 155 -14.46 15.39 19.14
C VAL A 155 -13.28 14.84 18.33
N PRO A 156 -12.51 15.68 17.60
CA PRO A 156 -11.29 15.20 16.96
C PRO A 156 -10.40 14.44 17.95
N TYR A 157 -9.87 13.30 17.54
CA TYR A 157 -9.06 12.44 18.42
C TYR A 157 -7.68 13.04 18.76
N GLU A 158 -7.27 14.08 18.04
CA GLU A 158 -6.08 14.91 18.30
C GLU A 158 -6.25 16.28 17.65
N ASP A 159 -5.32 17.20 17.89
CA ASP A 159 -5.28 18.49 17.20
C ASP A 159 -5.00 18.29 15.69
N PHE A 160 -5.43 19.26 14.88
CA PHE A 160 -5.05 19.30 13.45
C PHE A 160 -3.71 20.01 13.33
N GLU A 161 -2.81 19.44 12.54
CA GLU A 161 -1.56 20.06 12.15
C GLU A 161 -1.26 19.76 10.69
N ILE A 162 -1.22 20.81 9.85
CA ILE A 162 -0.91 20.68 8.43
C ILE A 162 0.27 21.60 8.12
N GLU A 163 1.38 21.03 7.63
CA GLU A 163 2.51 21.78 7.10
C GLU A 163 2.37 21.95 5.60
N TYR A 164 2.45 23.17 5.13
CA TYR A 164 2.56 23.52 3.72
C TYR A 164 4.01 23.91 3.43
N THR A 165 4.66 23.20 2.52
CA THR A 165 6.00 23.55 2.03
C THR A 165 5.87 24.13 0.63
N PHE A 166 6.26 25.39 0.47
CA PHE A 166 6.30 26.08 -0.82
C PHE A 166 7.61 25.74 -1.53
N LEU A 167 7.49 25.32 -2.78
CA LEU A 167 8.59 24.86 -3.60
C LEU A 167 8.90 25.87 -4.71
N PRO A 168 10.12 25.84 -5.31
CA PRO A 168 10.43 26.64 -6.49
C PRO A 168 9.42 26.45 -7.63
N ALA A 169 9.23 27.46 -8.46
CA ALA A 169 8.23 27.46 -9.53
C ALA A 169 8.46 26.36 -10.58
N ASP A 170 9.70 25.95 -10.78
CA ASP A 170 10.11 24.85 -11.67
C ASP A 170 10.02 23.46 -11.03
N ALA A 171 9.71 23.36 -9.73
CA ALA A 171 9.53 22.09 -9.06
C ALA A 171 8.33 21.33 -9.64
N GLU A 172 8.49 20.01 -9.72
CA GLU A 172 7.50 19.07 -10.20
C GLU A 172 7.06 18.11 -9.08
N TYR A 173 6.14 17.19 -9.34
CA TYR A 173 5.65 16.26 -8.33
C TYR A 173 6.77 15.38 -7.72
N ALA A 174 7.87 15.14 -8.44
CA ALA A 174 9.02 14.44 -7.88
C ALA A 174 9.65 15.21 -6.71
N GLN A 175 9.74 16.55 -6.79
CA GLN A 175 10.24 17.39 -5.70
C GLN A 175 9.24 17.46 -4.54
N MET A 176 7.91 17.43 -4.81
CA MET A 176 6.88 17.30 -3.76
C MET A 176 7.04 15.98 -2.99
N ALA A 177 7.21 14.86 -3.71
CA ALA A 177 7.44 13.54 -3.11
C ALA A 177 8.74 13.50 -2.30
N LYS A 178 9.82 14.08 -2.82
CA LYS A 178 11.12 14.16 -2.12
C LYS A 178 11.04 15.00 -0.84
N ALA A 179 10.26 16.06 -0.83
CA ALA A 179 10.03 16.85 0.40
C ALA A 179 9.32 16.01 1.46
N TYR A 180 8.32 15.21 1.07
CA TYR A 180 7.64 14.29 1.98
C TYR A 180 8.56 13.16 2.44
N ARG A 181 9.33 12.53 1.54
CA ARG A 181 10.34 11.52 1.88
C ARG A 181 11.35 12.05 2.91
N ALA A 182 11.87 13.27 2.68
CA ALA A 182 12.81 13.90 3.60
C ALA A 182 12.21 14.09 5.00
N TRP A 183 10.94 14.49 5.08
CA TRP A 183 10.23 14.59 6.37
C TRP A 183 10.10 13.23 7.06
N GLN A 184 9.73 12.17 6.33
CA GLN A 184 9.60 10.82 6.88
C GLN A 184 10.92 10.25 7.40
N LEU A 185 12.00 10.42 6.65
CA LEU A 185 13.35 10.02 7.05
C LEU A 185 13.83 10.86 8.24
N GLY A 186 13.64 12.18 8.19
CA GLY A 186 14.09 13.12 9.23
C GLY A 186 13.43 12.90 10.60
N ARG A 187 12.17 12.44 10.64
CA ARG A 187 11.50 12.07 11.90
C ARG A 187 11.72 10.61 12.32
N GLY A 188 12.52 9.86 11.57
CA GLY A 188 12.83 8.45 11.88
C GLY A 188 11.65 7.49 11.68
N ALA A 189 10.64 7.86 10.89
CA ALA A 189 9.49 6.99 10.62
C ALA A 189 9.87 5.75 9.82
N CYS A 190 10.90 5.85 9.00
CA CYS A 190 11.41 4.77 8.16
C CYS A 190 12.92 4.94 7.94
N ARG A 191 13.56 3.88 7.46
CA ARG A 191 14.97 3.87 7.06
C ARG A 191 15.13 3.20 5.69
N PRO A 192 16.15 3.57 4.89
CA PRO A 192 16.44 2.91 3.61
C PRO A 192 16.66 1.40 3.75
N ILE A 193 16.29 0.64 2.74
CA ILE A 193 16.55 -0.81 2.68
C ILE A 193 18.04 -1.09 2.83
N ARG A 194 18.92 -0.30 2.18
CA ARG A 194 20.39 -0.43 2.28
C ARG A 194 20.96 -0.36 3.69
N GLU A 195 20.29 0.35 4.59
CA GLU A 195 20.67 0.40 6.00
C GLU A 195 20.10 -0.78 6.77
N ARG A 196 18.80 -1.05 6.60
CA ARG A 196 18.08 -2.10 7.34
C ARG A 196 18.56 -3.50 7.00
N MET A 197 18.96 -3.76 5.75
CA MET A 197 19.43 -5.08 5.31
C MET A 197 20.67 -5.59 6.08
N LYS A 198 21.43 -4.70 6.71
CA LYS A 198 22.58 -5.06 7.55
C LYS A 198 22.16 -5.75 8.86
N GLU A 199 20.96 -5.44 9.33
CA GLU A 199 20.37 -5.95 10.56
C GLU A 199 19.24 -6.97 10.27
N GLN A 200 18.75 -7.01 9.02
CA GLN A 200 17.61 -7.78 8.57
C GLN A 200 17.95 -8.51 7.26
N PRO A 201 18.65 -9.65 7.32
CA PRO A 201 19.08 -10.38 6.13
C PRO A 201 17.91 -10.86 5.27
N GLU A 202 16.75 -11.15 5.86
CA GLU A 202 15.55 -11.56 5.14
C GLU A 202 15.06 -10.45 4.17
N LEU A 203 15.21 -9.19 4.54
CA LEU A 203 14.88 -8.06 3.66
C LEU A 203 15.86 -7.97 2.48
N ALA A 204 17.14 -8.25 2.70
CA ALA A 204 18.13 -8.25 1.63
C ALA A 204 17.83 -9.30 0.57
N LEU A 205 17.43 -10.50 0.99
CA LEU A 205 17.02 -11.57 0.10
C LEU A 205 15.73 -11.20 -0.64
N ALA A 206 14.70 -10.75 0.09
CA ALA A 206 13.40 -10.39 -0.48
C ALA A 206 13.49 -9.26 -1.53
N ALA A 207 14.44 -8.33 -1.40
CA ALA A 207 14.62 -7.24 -2.35
C ALA A 207 15.03 -7.73 -3.75
N THR A 208 15.69 -8.88 -3.86
CA THR A 208 16.11 -9.47 -5.12
C THR A 208 15.31 -10.69 -5.55
N ASN A 209 14.35 -11.12 -4.72
CA ASN A 209 13.48 -12.27 -4.97
C ASN A 209 12.17 -11.84 -5.63
N VAL A 210 11.53 -12.78 -6.33
CA VAL A 210 10.12 -12.66 -6.69
C VAL A 210 9.25 -13.19 -5.55
N GLU A 211 8.12 -12.55 -5.30
CA GLU A 211 7.10 -13.06 -4.38
C GLU A 211 6.19 -14.05 -5.11
N VAL A 212 5.95 -15.21 -4.52
CA VAL A 212 5.06 -16.24 -5.06
C VAL A 212 4.08 -16.68 -3.99
N ARG A 213 2.82 -16.33 -4.15
CA ARG A 213 1.75 -16.71 -3.24
C ARG A 213 1.04 -17.96 -3.76
N ILE A 214 0.95 -18.98 -2.93
CA ILE A 214 0.24 -20.22 -3.26
C ILE A 214 -1.03 -20.27 -2.42
N ARG A 215 -2.18 -20.09 -3.06
CA ARG A 215 -3.46 -20.24 -2.39
C ARG A 215 -3.84 -21.72 -2.39
N GLN A 216 -3.90 -22.31 -1.19
CA GLN A 216 -3.94 -23.75 -0.98
C GLN A 216 -5.35 -24.28 -0.76
N ALA A 217 -6.07 -23.69 0.21
CA ALA A 217 -7.41 -24.13 0.56
C ALA A 217 -8.32 -22.95 0.93
N TRP A 218 -9.62 -23.10 0.67
CA TRP A 218 -10.65 -22.14 1.05
C TRP A 218 -12.03 -22.80 1.12
N LYS A 219 -12.95 -22.22 1.89
CA LYS A 219 -14.39 -22.46 1.80
C LYS A 219 -15.00 -21.55 0.73
N PRO A 220 -16.23 -21.80 0.23
CA PRO A 220 -16.88 -20.94 -0.77
C PRO A 220 -16.84 -19.46 -0.41
N VAL A 221 -16.50 -18.59 -1.39
CA VAL A 221 -16.46 -17.13 -1.25
C VAL A 221 -17.30 -16.49 -2.34
N PRO A 222 -18.35 -15.67 -2.02
CA PRO A 222 -18.83 -15.43 -0.64
C PRO A 222 -19.41 -16.68 0.00
N SER A 223 -19.30 -16.77 1.33
CA SER A 223 -19.89 -17.90 2.06
C SER A 223 -21.42 -17.90 1.96
N PRO A 224 -22.07 -19.04 1.68
CA PRO A 224 -23.52 -19.18 1.73
C PRO A 224 -24.07 -19.17 3.17
N VAL A 225 -23.20 -19.32 4.18
CA VAL A 225 -23.55 -19.34 5.60
C VAL A 225 -22.91 -18.14 6.28
N GLU A 226 -23.71 -17.22 6.77
CA GLU A 226 -23.25 -15.99 7.40
C GLU A 226 -22.64 -16.25 8.79
N ILE A 227 -23.31 -17.02 9.62
CA ILE A 227 -22.85 -17.41 10.96
C ILE A 227 -22.56 -18.92 10.95
N GLN A 228 -21.29 -19.26 10.86
CA GLN A 228 -20.87 -20.67 10.82
C GLN A 228 -20.71 -21.27 12.20
N THR A 229 -21.04 -22.55 12.27
CA THR A 229 -20.86 -23.45 13.40
C THR A 229 -20.30 -24.77 12.88
N PRO A 230 -19.77 -25.68 13.73
CA PRO A 230 -19.32 -27.00 13.30
C PRO A 230 -20.40 -27.87 12.60
N PHE A 231 -21.68 -27.49 12.70
CA PHE A 231 -22.79 -28.24 12.09
C PHE A 231 -23.25 -27.71 10.74
N ASN A 232 -22.86 -26.50 10.36
CA ASN A 232 -23.35 -25.85 9.14
C ASN A 232 -22.23 -25.23 8.29
N GLU A 233 -20.96 -25.39 8.69
CA GLU A 233 -19.84 -24.86 7.91
C GLU A 233 -19.71 -25.53 6.55
N PRO A 234 -19.48 -24.77 5.47
CA PRO A 234 -19.22 -25.34 4.16
C PRO A 234 -17.90 -26.14 4.15
N PRO A 235 -17.80 -27.17 3.28
CA PRO A 235 -16.56 -27.93 3.15
C PRO A 235 -15.42 -27.09 2.63
N VAL A 236 -14.19 -27.43 3.05
CA VAL A 236 -12.95 -26.82 2.57
C VAL A 236 -12.59 -27.42 1.21
N HIS A 237 -12.36 -26.56 0.23
CA HIS A 237 -11.80 -26.94 -1.07
C HIS A 237 -10.27 -26.87 -1.00
N ALA A 238 -9.57 -27.95 -1.34
CA ALA A 238 -8.12 -27.99 -1.45
C ALA A 238 -7.70 -27.91 -2.93
N ALA A 239 -7.00 -26.86 -3.30
CA ALA A 239 -6.45 -26.68 -4.65
C ALA A 239 -4.99 -27.12 -4.74
N VAL A 240 -4.18 -26.82 -3.72
CA VAL A 240 -2.73 -27.09 -3.70
C VAL A 240 -2.33 -27.69 -2.36
N THR A 241 -2.10 -29.00 -2.31
CA THR A 241 -1.58 -29.68 -1.11
C THR A 241 -0.12 -29.31 -0.83
N PHE A 242 0.39 -29.61 0.37
CA PHE A 242 1.81 -29.38 0.69
C PHE A 242 2.74 -30.23 -0.17
N ASP A 243 2.34 -31.44 -0.56
CA ASP A 243 3.12 -32.24 -1.52
C ASP A 243 3.20 -31.54 -2.89
N ARG A 244 2.07 -30.97 -3.37
CA ARG A 244 2.06 -30.22 -4.64
C ARG A 244 2.86 -28.92 -4.56
N CYS A 245 2.91 -28.24 -3.41
CA CYS A 245 3.85 -27.13 -3.19
C CYS A 245 5.31 -27.59 -3.34
N GLY A 246 5.62 -28.81 -2.88
CA GLY A 246 6.93 -29.42 -3.09
C GLY A 246 7.28 -29.61 -4.57
N ASP A 247 6.30 -30.00 -5.41
CA ASP A 247 6.51 -30.11 -6.87
C ASP A 247 6.75 -28.75 -7.50
N ILE A 248 6.04 -27.69 -7.06
CA ILE A 248 6.24 -26.33 -7.56
C ILE A 248 7.68 -25.86 -7.31
N VAL A 249 8.22 -26.01 -6.09
CA VAL A 249 9.58 -25.53 -5.77
C VAL A 249 10.66 -26.40 -6.44
N ARG A 250 10.43 -27.69 -6.67
CA ARG A 250 11.33 -28.53 -7.48
C ARG A 250 11.36 -28.05 -8.94
N GLU A 251 10.20 -27.70 -9.48
CA GLU A 251 10.09 -27.18 -10.85
C GLU A 251 10.72 -25.81 -10.98
N PHE A 252 10.64 -24.94 -9.93
CA PHE A 252 11.40 -23.66 -9.90
C PHE A 252 12.89 -23.93 -10.07
N ARG A 253 13.47 -24.86 -9.30
CA ARG A 253 14.88 -25.24 -9.44
C ARG A 253 15.20 -25.77 -10.83
N ARG A 254 14.32 -26.60 -11.39
CA ARG A 254 14.50 -27.17 -12.74
C ARG A 254 14.51 -26.11 -13.83
N GLN A 255 13.69 -25.08 -13.71
CA GLN A 255 13.60 -23.99 -14.70
C GLN A 255 14.51 -22.79 -14.41
N GLY A 256 15.30 -22.81 -13.30
CA GLY A 256 16.24 -21.74 -12.95
C GLY A 256 15.58 -20.51 -12.35
N VAL A 257 14.49 -20.67 -11.56
CA VAL A 257 14.00 -19.65 -10.63
C VAL A 257 14.78 -19.86 -9.33
N ASP A 258 15.92 -19.19 -9.19
CA ASP A 258 16.85 -19.46 -8.08
C ASP A 258 16.52 -18.67 -6.81
N HIS A 259 15.79 -17.56 -6.92
CA HIS A 259 15.47 -16.69 -5.81
C HIS A 259 13.95 -16.39 -5.79
N ALA A 260 13.27 -16.88 -4.77
CA ALA A 260 11.85 -16.66 -4.55
C ALA A 260 11.50 -16.60 -3.06
N GLU A 261 10.49 -15.83 -2.72
CA GLU A 261 9.79 -15.89 -1.43
C GLU A 261 8.44 -16.56 -1.65
N ILE A 262 8.20 -17.68 -0.97
CA ILE A 262 6.99 -18.49 -1.12
C ILE A 262 6.06 -18.18 0.05
N CYS A 263 4.91 -17.60 -0.23
CA CYS A 263 3.89 -17.28 0.77
C CYS A 263 2.71 -18.27 0.67
N LEU A 264 2.49 -19.05 1.70
CA LEU A 264 1.37 -20.00 1.78
C LEU A 264 0.10 -19.30 2.26
N VAL A 265 -0.98 -19.41 1.49
CA VAL A 265 -2.28 -18.78 1.78
C VAL A 265 -3.35 -19.85 1.95
N GLY A 266 -4.02 -19.88 3.10
CA GLY A 266 -5.04 -20.91 3.40
C GLY A 266 -4.46 -22.25 3.88
N TRP A 267 -3.28 -22.21 4.49
CA TRP A 267 -2.61 -23.36 5.12
C TRP A 267 -3.19 -23.75 6.47
N ASN A 268 -3.92 -22.82 7.10
CA ASN A 268 -4.46 -22.83 8.46
C ASN A 268 -5.85 -23.48 8.52
N LYS A 269 -6.36 -23.71 9.73
CA LYS A 269 -7.70 -24.25 10.00
C LYS A 269 -8.78 -23.57 9.15
N GLY A 270 -9.53 -24.37 8.41
CA GLY A 270 -10.62 -23.91 7.54
C GLY A 270 -10.17 -23.24 6.25
N GLY A 271 -8.86 -23.19 5.95
CA GLY A 271 -8.31 -22.53 4.76
C GLY A 271 -8.29 -20.99 4.85
N HIS A 272 -8.14 -20.35 3.70
CA HIS A 272 -8.11 -18.89 3.60
C HIS A 272 -9.42 -18.28 4.11
N ASP A 273 -9.33 -17.36 5.05
CA ASP A 273 -10.47 -16.72 5.73
C ASP A 273 -11.48 -17.70 6.35
N GLY A 274 -11.06 -18.93 6.65
CA GLY A 274 -11.98 -19.99 7.08
C GLY A 274 -12.31 -20.00 8.57
N ALA A 275 -11.35 -19.61 9.44
CA ALA A 275 -11.53 -19.63 10.90
C ALA A 275 -10.64 -18.61 11.65
N TYR A 276 -10.18 -17.52 10.99
CA TYR A 276 -9.35 -16.53 11.68
C TYR A 276 -10.06 -15.95 12.91
N PRO A 277 -9.30 -15.55 13.94
CA PRO A 277 -7.84 -15.54 14.03
C PRO A 277 -7.19 -16.86 14.44
N GLN A 278 -7.96 -17.94 14.54
CA GLN A 278 -7.44 -19.28 14.83
C GLN A 278 -6.66 -19.83 13.62
N LEU A 279 -5.39 -20.15 13.84
CA LEU A 279 -4.52 -20.70 12.79
C LEU A 279 -4.43 -22.22 12.83
N PHE A 280 -4.38 -22.80 14.03
CA PHE A 280 -4.16 -24.23 14.24
C PHE A 280 -5.44 -24.95 14.63
N PRO A 281 -5.52 -26.25 14.27
CA PRO A 281 -4.51 -27.07 13.61
C PRO A 281 -4.26 -26.66 12.16
N VAL A 282 -3.08 -27.02 11.61
CA VAL A 282 -2.80 -26.93 10.17
C VAL A 282 -3.87 -27.71 9.41
N GLU A 283 -4.35 -27.19 8.29
CA GLU A 283 -5.49 -27.75 7.56
C GLU A 283 -5.24 -29.21 7.13
N PRO A 284 -6.01 -30.17 7.67
CA PRO A 284 -5.77 -31.60 7.43
C PRO A 284 -5.90 -32.02 5.96
N VAL A 285 -6.82 -31.38 5.20
CA VAL A 285 -7.05 -31.72 3.79
C VAL A 285 -5.83 -31.43 2.91
N LEU A 286 -4.90 -30.59 3.38
CA LEU A 286 -3.64 -30.27 2.70
C LEU A 286 -2.51 -31.26 3.04
N GLY A 287 -2.71 -32.14 4.02
CA GLY A 287 -1.71 -33.10 4.53
C GLY A 287 -1.27 -32.82 5.98
N GLY A 288 -1.81 -31.78 6.64
CA GLY A 288 -1.56 -31.47 8.03
C GLY A 288 -0.14 -30.98 8.33
N GLU A 289 0.18 -30.83 9.62
CA GLU A 289 1.44 -30.21 10.08
C GLU A 289 2.70 -30.94 9.62
N ALA A 290 2.70 -32.27 9.60
CA ALA A 290 3.87 -33.02 9.20
C ALA A 290 4.29 -32.73 7.76
N LYS A 291 3.33 -32.70 6.82
CA LYS A 291 3.57 -32.36 5.41
C LYS A 291 3.96 -30.88 5.23
N LEU A 292 3.38 -29.98 6.02
CA LEU A 292 3.80 -28.58 6.03
C LEU A 292 5.27 -28.44 6.44
N ARG A 293 5.69 -29.10 7.51
CA ARG A 293 7.10 -29.08 7.96
C ARG A 293 8.05 -29.69 6.93
N ASP A 294 7.64 -30.74 6.24
CA ASP A 294 8.43 -31.35 5.15
C ASP A 294 8.59 -30.35 3.99
N PHE A 295 7.51 -29.68 3.59
CA PHE A 295 7.55 -28.65 2.55
C PHE A 295 8.44 -27.46 2.94
N VAL A 296 8.28 -26.91 4.15
CA VAL A 296 9.08 -25.77 4.61
C VAL A 296 10.57 -26.11 4.62
N ARG A 297 10.95 -27.31 5.10
CA ARG A 297 12.33 -27.79 5.05
C ARG A 297 12.87 -27.92 3.62
N LEU A 298 12.05 -28.46 2.70
CA LEU A 298 12.42 -28.59 1.30
C LEU A 298 12.67 -27.23 0.64
N SER A 299 11.74 -26.31 0.79
CA SER A 299 11.79 -24.95 0.22
C SER A 299 12.98 -24.17 0.75
N ASN A 300 13.17 -24.16 2.08
CA ASN A 300 14.32 -23.52 2.72
C ASN A 300 15.65 -24.19 2.32
N GLY A 301 15.66 -25.51 2.13
CA GLY A 301 16.82 -26.26 1.66
C GLY A 301 17.24 -25.90 0.22
N PHE A 302 16.34 -25.38 -0.60
CA PHE A 302 16.65 -24.80 -1.91
C PHE A 302 17.12 -23.34 -1.86
N GLY A 303 17.11 -22.72 -0.68
CA GLY A 303 17.49 -21.32 -0.49
C GLY A 303 16.33 -20.34 -0.71
N TYR A 304 15.10 -20.80 -0.84
CA TYR A 304 13.91 -19.95 -0.88
C TYR A 304 13.52 -19.49 0.51
N GLN A 305 12.97 -18.28 0.62
CA GLN A 305 12.26 -17.85 1.80
C GLN A 305 10.87 -18.48 1.80
N THR A 306 10.41 -18.93 2.95
CA THR A 306 9.06 -19.52 3.08
C THR A 306 8.33 -18.81 4.20
N VAL A 307 7.21 -18.18 3.88
CA VAL A 307 6.36 -17.44 4.80
C VAL A 307 4.90 -17.86 4.67
N CYS A 308 4.04 -17.34 5.50
CA CYS A 308 2.62 -17.64 5.43
C CYS A 308 1.76 -16.40 5.67
N HIS A 309 0.52 -16.51 5.19
CA HIS A 309 -0.54 -15.54 5.36
C HIS A 309 -1.24 -15.77 6.71
N THR A 310 -1.43 -14.70 7.48
CA THR A 310 -2.24 -14.68 8.69
C THR A 310 -3.14 -13.45 8.70
N CYS A 311 -4.32 -13.56 9.34
CA CYS A 311 -5.22 -12.45 9.56
C CYS A 311 -5.64 -12.39 11.02
N PHE A 312 -5.27 -11.31 11.71
CA PHE A 312 -5.71 -11.01 13.08
C PHE A 312 -6.62 -9.78 13.14
N TYR A 313 -7.00 -9.26 11.98
CA TYR A 313 -7.93 -8.13 11.85
C TYR A 313 -9.40 -8.58 11.92
N SER A 314 -9.66 -9.83 11.58
CA SER A 314 -11.00 -10.42 11.49
C SER A 314 -11.14 -11.61 12.43
N ALA A 315 -12.33 -11.77 13.03
CA ALA A 315 -12.70 -12.95 13.82
C ALA A 315 -14.00 -13.54 13.28
N TYR A 316 -13.99 -14.86 13.07
CA TYR A 316 -15.14 -15.65 12.60
C TYR A 316 -15.72 -16.47 13.75
N THR A 317 -17.05 -16.60 13.78
CA THR A 317 -17.76 -17.34 14.87
C THR A 317 -17.41 -18.81 14.92
N ILE A 318 -16.92 -19.39 13.83
CA ILE A 318 -16.45 -20.78 13.75
C ILE A 318 -15.12 -21.03 14.47
N ALA A 319 -14.36 -20.00 14.82
CA ALA A 319 -13.13 -20.18 15.58
C ALA A 319 -13.43 -20.67 17.00
N ASP A 320 -12.70 -21.71 17.47
CA ASP A 320 -12.94 -22.31 18.79
C ASP A 320 -12.75 -21.33 19.94
N ASP A 321 -11.94 -20.31 19.74
CA ASP A 321 -11.62 -19.26 20.71
C ASP A 321 -12.26 -17.92 20.36
N PHE A 322 -13.34 -17.92 19.56
CA PHE A 322 -14.13 -16.71 19.29
C PHE A 322 -14.70 -16.16 20.60
N ASP A 323 -14.52 -14.84 20.78
CA ASP A 323 -14.95 -14.17 21.99
C ASP A 323 -15.19 -12.69 21.71
N GLU A 324 -16.40 -12.24 21.94
CA GLU A 324 -16.85 -10.86 21.68
C GLU A 324 -16.12 -9.81 22.53
N GLU A 325 -15.49 -10.21 23.65
CA GLU A 325 -14.68 -9.31 24.48
C GLU A 325 -13.45 -8.79 23.75
N PHE A 326 -12.99 -9.48 22.71
CA PHE A 326 -11.79 -9.11 21.95
C PHE A 326 -12.12 -8.33 20.64
N LEU A 327 -13.39 -8.00 20.44
CA LEU A 327 -13.86 -7.36 19.21
C LEU A 327 -14.09 -5.85 19.39
N LEU A 328 -14.04 -5.13 18.28
CA LEU A 328 -14.37 -3.71 18.23
C LEU A 328 -15.86 -3.49 18.42
N LYS A 329 -16.23 -2.46 19.20
CA LYS A 329 -17.62 -2.09 19.46
C LYS A 329 -17.96 -0.71 18.97
N GLU A 330 -19.18 -0.57 18.47
CA GLU A 330 -19.81 0.69 18.15
C GLU A 330 -20.23 1.44 19.42
N ARG A 331 -20.74 2.66 19.29
CA ARG A 331 -21.18 3.50 20.43
C ARG A 331 -22.32 2.90 21.24
N ASP A 332 -23.20 2.16 20.58
CA ASP A 332 -24.33 1.46 21.20
C ASP A 332 -23.94 0.11 21.83
N GLY A 333 -22.66 -0.24 21.77
CA GLY A 333 -22.14 -1.50 22.29
C GLY A 333 -22.24 -2.68 21.32
N SER A 334 -22.83 -2.50 20.13
CA SER A 334 -22.89 -3.55 19.11
C SER A 334 -21.50 -3.82 18.52
N LEU A 335 -21.32 -5.03 17.97
CA LEU A 335 -20.08 -5.43 17.31
C LEU A 335 -19.93 -4.76 15.94
N GLN A 336 -18.69 -4.54 15.52
CA GLN A 336 -18.38 -4.02 14.17
C GLN A 336 -18.21 -5.19 13.18
N PRO A 337 -19.23 -5.52 12.35
CA PRO A 337 -19.13 -6.57 11.36
C PRO A 337 -18.43 -6.08 10.09
N SER A 338 -17.97 -7.01 9.28
CA SER A 338 -17.64 -6.77 7.88
C SER A 338 -18.90 -6.60 7.04
N HIS A 339 -18.78 -5.91 5.91
CA HIS A 339 -19.87 -5.82 4.91
C HIS A 339 -19.91 -7.03 3.96
N CYS A 340 -18.85 -7.86 3.94
CA CYS A 340 -18.72 -9.01 3.05
C CYS A 340 -18.64 -10.31 3.86
N ASN A 341 -19.19 -11.39 3.31
CA ASN A 341 -18.99 -12.75 3.80
C ASN A 341 -17.78 -13.36 3.09
N TRP A 342 -16.86 -13.90 3.88
CA TRP A 342 -15.70 -14.64 3.40
C TRP A 342 -15.85 -16.12 3.69
N GLY A 343 -14.80 -16.92 3.54
CA GLY A 343 -14.84 -18.36 3.73
C GLY A 343 -15.44 -18.82 5.07
N GLY A 344 -15.13 -18.14 6.17
CA GLY A 344 -15.68 -18.40 7.50
C GLY A 344 -17.05 -17.76 7.79
N GLY A 345 -17.70 -17.16 6.79
CA GLY A 345 -18.94 -16.41 6.95
C GLY A 345 -18.69 -14.92 7.12
N LYS A 346 -19.48 -14.26 7.97
CA LYS A 346 -19.38 -12.84 8.28
C LYS A 346 -18.37 -12.60 9.40
N PRO A 347 -17.22 -11.95 9.11
CA PRO A 347 -16.25 -11.66 10.16
C PRO A 347 -16.61 -10.41 10.95
N PHE A 348 -16.21 -10.40 12.22
CA PHE A 348 -16.21 -9.24 13.09
C PHE A 348 -14.80 -8.66 13.22
N ARG A 349 -14.69 -7.36 13.46
CA ARG A 349 -13.40 -6.67 13.58
C ARG A 349 -12.79 -6.89 14.97
N THR A 350 -11.55 -7.30 15.03
CA THR A 350 -10.83 -7.45 16.30
C THR A 350 -10.34 -6.10 16.82
N CYS A 351 -10.32 -5.92 18.13
CA CYS A 351 -9.56 -4.84 18.76
C CYS A 351 -8.06 -5.16 18.62
N PRO A 352 -7.23 -4.30 18.00
CA PRO A 352 -5.83 -4.63 17.70
C PRO A 352 -4.99 -4.85 18.97
N GLN A 353 -5.29 -4.18 20.08
CA GLN A 353 -4.69 -4.43 21.39
C GLN A 353 -5.03 -5.83 21.90
N ARG A 354 -6.32 -6.14 21.93
CA ARG A 354 -6.80 -7.42 22.46
C ARG A 354 -6.38 -8.60 21.58
N ALA A 355 -6.37 -8.42 20.24
CA ALA A 355 -5.85 -9.41 19.32
C ALA A 355 -4.37 -9.71 19.57
N TYR A 356 -3.56 -8.68 19.85
CA TYR A 356 -2.15 -8.86 20.19
C TYR A 356 -1.97 -9.68 21.47
N GLU A 357 -2.76 -9.39 22.50
CA GLU A 357 -2.69 -10.05 23.81
C GLU A 357 -3.13 -11.52 23.73
N LYS A 358 -4.21 -11.81 23.01
CA LYS A 358 -4.84 -13.14 22.95
C LYS A 358 -4.21 -14.06 21.92
N TRP A 359 -4.00 -13.56 20.68
CA TRP A 359 -3.69 -14.44 19.53
C TRP A 359 -2.28 -14.23 18.97
N VAL A 360 -1.87 -12.99 18.70
CA VAL A 360 -0.70 -12.74 17.86
C VAL A 360 0.59 -13.30 18.45
N LYS A 361 0.87 -13.04 19.72
CA LYS A 361 2.12 -13.49 20.37
C LYS A 361 2.29 -15.01 20.32
N LYS A 362 1.23 -15.73 20.68
CA LYS A 362 1.24 -17.20 20.69
C LYS A 362 1.36 -17.75 19.28
N SER A 363 0.55 -17.23 18.36
CA SER A 363 0.51 -17.70 16.98
C SER A 363 1.82 -17.47 16.25
N MET A 364 2.47 -16.31 16.42
CA MET A 364 3.76 -16.04 15.78
C MET A 364 4.88 -16.94 16.30
N GLN A 365 4.87 -17.34 17.57
CA GLN A 365 5.81 -18.33 18.07
C GLN A 365 5.57 -19.70 17.41
N MET A 366 4.32 -20.13 17.32
CA MET A 366 3.97 -21.41 16.67
C MET A 366 4.33 -21.39 15.17
N VAL A 367 4.12 -20.27 14.47
CA VAL A 367 4.52 -20.11 13.06
C VAL A 367 6.04 -20.19 12.91
N LYS A 368 6.80 -19.53 13.78
CA LYS A 368 8.27 -19.66 13.82
C LYS A 368 8.72 -21.10 14.03
N ASP A 369 8.07 -21.83 14.93
CA ASP A 369 8.41 -23.22 15.26
C ASP A 369 8.14 -24.19 14.09
N LEU A 370 7.32 -23.80 13.10
CA LEU A 370 7.14 -24.52 11.84
C LEU A 370 8.33 -24.35 10.86
N GLY A 371 9.23 -23.38 11.13
CA GLY A 371 10.41 -23.10 10.32
C GLY A 371 10.23 -22.01 9.27
N PHE A 372 9.14 -21.23 9.32
CA PHE A 372 8.93 -20.08 8.44
C PHE A 372 9.94 -18.97 8.71
N HIS A 373 10.46 -18.36 7.64
CA HIS A 373 11.32 -17.18 7.67
C HIS A 373 11.18 -16.37 6.38
N GLY A 374 11.34 -15.05 6.46
CA GLY A 374 11.16 -14.11 5.35
C GLY A 374 10.25 -12.93 5.75
N LEU A 375 9.52 -12.36 4.79
CA LEU A 375 8.58 -11.27 5.03
C LEU A 375 7.18 -11.84 5.33
N HIS A 376 6.88 -12.07 6.59
CA HIS A 376 5.59 -12.63 7.03
C HIS A 376 4.40 -11.73 6.66
N TYR A 377 3.34 -12.33 6.09
CA TYR A 377 2.18 -11.58 5.63
C TYR A 377 1.09 -11.43 6.70
N HIS A 378 0.85 -10.18 7.10
CA HIS A 378 -0.32 -9.78 7.87
C HIS A 378 -1.39 -9.21 6.95
N ASP A 379 -2.53 -9.87 6.90
CA ASP A 379 -3.62 -9.47 6.03
C ASP A 379 -4.23 -8.13 6.44
N VAL A 380 -4.53 -7.30 5.46
CA VAL A 380 -5.25 -6.00 5.48
C VAL A 380 -4.72 -4.91 6.42
N TYR A 381 -3.61 -5.09 7.14
CA TYR A 381 -3.14 -4.08 8.10
C TYR A 381 -2.84 -2.73 7.44
N SER A 382 -2.24 -2.74 6.25
CA SER A 382 -1.82 -1.52 5.56
C SER A 382 -2.74 -1.09 4.41
N ILE A 383 -4.01 -1.57 4.39
CA ILE A 383 -5.02 -1.16 3.39
C ILE A 383 -6.35 -0.75 4.00
N LEU A 384 -6.70 -1.26 5.19
CA LEU A 384 -7.94 -0.87 5.84
C LEU A 384 -7.68 0.26 6.85
N PRO A 385 -8.48 1.36 6.80
CA PRO A 385 -8.32 2.46 7.75
C PRO A 385 -8.47 1.99 9.20
N PRO A 386 -7.68 2.55 10.13
CA PRO A 386 -7.81 2.25 11.53
C PRO A 386 -9.20 2.66 12.05
N ARG A 387 -9.81 1.79 12.85
CA ARG A 387 -11.16 1.98 13.36
C ARG A 387 -11.14 2.45 14.80
N ILE A 388 -12.25 3.07 15.21
CA ILE A 388 -12.50 3.46 16.60
C ILE A 388 -13.21 2.32 17.30
N CYS A 389 -12.81 2.03 18.55
CA CYS A 389 -13.52 1.15 19.46
C CYS A 389 -14.09 1.97 20.61
N TYR A 390 -15.38 1.84 20.85
CA TYR A 390 -16.06 2.53 21.94
C TYR A 390 -16.25 1.65 23.20
N ASP A 391 -15.68 0.42 23.23
CA ASP A 391 -15.72 -0.40 24.46
C ASP A 391 -14.90 0.28 25.57
N PRO A 392 -15.49 0.61 26.73
CA PRO A 392 -14.78 1.32 27.80
C PRO A 392 -13.63 0.52 28.42
N ARG A 393 -13.60 -0.81 28.23
CA ARG A 393 -12.53 -1.68 28.73
C ARG A 393 -11.27 -1.63 27.87
N HIS A 394 -11.41 -1.33 26.55
CA HIS A 394 -10.31 -1.21 25.60
C HIS A 394 -10.61 -0.15 24.52
N PRO A 395 -10.82 1.11 24.93
CA PRO A 395 -11.11 2.17 23.98
C PRO A 395 -9.92 2.36 23.05
N CYS A 396 -10.20 2.59 21.76
CA CYS A 396 -9.19 2.69 20.75
C CYS A 396 -9.57 3.76 19.72
N ASP A 397 -8.75 4.78 19.59
CA ASP A 397 -8.78 5.74 18.51
C ASP A 397 -7.89 5.28 17.33
N PRO A 398 -7.84 6.00 16.20
CA PRO A 398 -6.99 5.63 15.07
C PRO A 398 -5.51 5.53 15.43
N ASN A 399 -4.96 6.45 16.23
CA ASN A 399 -3.55 6.43 16.62
C ASN A 399 -3.20 5.21 17.47
N ARG A 400 -4.09 4.84 18.39
CA ARG A 400 -3.92 3.64 19.23
C ARG A 400 -4.04 2.36 18.40
N SER A 401 -4.95 2.32 17.41
CA SER A 401 -5.04 1.20 16.47
C SER A 401 -3.74 1.01 15.69
N ILE A 402 -3.20 2.10 15.11
CA ILE A 402 -1.93 2.08 14.38
C ILE A 402 -0.77 1.64 15.28
N TYR A 403 -0.71 2.13 16.51
CA TYR A 403 0.31 1.72 17.48
C TYR A 403 0.30 0.20 17.69
N TRP A 404 -0.87 -0.40 17.92
CA TRP A 404 -0.96 -1.83 18.19
C TRP A 404 -0.67 -2.71 16.96
N TYR A 405 -1.10 -2.31 15.76
CA TYR A 405 -0.72 -3.02 14.54
C TYR A 405 0.79 -2.93 14.28
N ASN A 406 1.40 -1.75 14.46
CA ASN A 406 2.86 -1.61 14.37
C ASN A 406 3.57 -2.47 15.42
N ARG A 407 3.02 -2.59 16.64
CA ARG A 407 3.57 -3.46 17.67
C ARG A 407 3.52 -4.93 17.26
N GLN A 408 2.42 -5.38 16.67
CA GLN A 408 2.28 -6.73 16.14
C GLN A 408 3.32 -7.00 15.04
N MET A 409 3.47 -6.09 14.08
CA MET A 409 4.47 -6.20 13.01
C MET A 409 5.90 -6.20 13.55
N THR A 410 6.21 -5.35 14.54
CA THR A 410 7.54 -5.30 15.17
C THR A 410 7.92 -6.64 15.79
N ASP A 411 7.00 -7.26 16.54
CA ASP A 411 7.30 -8.52 17.20
C ASP A 411 7.36 -9.69 16.20
N THR A 412 6.52 -9.66 15.15
CA THR A 412 6.60 -10.61 14.03
C THR A 412 7.94 -10.51 13.30
N LYS A 413 8.38 -9.29 12.98
CA LYS A 413 9.69 -9.04 12.35
C LYS A 413 10.84 -9.64 13.16
N LYS A 414 10.82 -9.48 14.48
CA LYS A 414 11.83 -10.09 15.37
C LYS A 414 11.78 -11.62 15.38
N ALA A 415 10.59 -12.20 15.22
CA ALA A 415 10.41 -13.64 15.26
C ALA A 415 10.76 -14.33 13.94
N ILE A 416 10.42 -13.75 12.80
CA ILE A 416 10.39 -14.39 11.48
C ILE A 416 11.34 -13.73 10.48
N GLY A 417 11.71 -12.44 10.67
CA GLY A 417 12.70 -11.74 9.83
C GLY A 417 12.17 -10.48 9.16
N GLY A 418 10.89 -10.41 8.79
CA GLY A 418 10.28 -9.24 8.15
C GLY A 418 8.77 -9.29 8.14
N THR A 419 8.14 -8.26 7.58
CA THR A 419 6.68 -8.20 7.46
C THR A 419 6.23 -7.62 6.15
N GLN A 420 5.11 -8.12 5.64
CA GLN A 420 4.40 -7.60 4.50
C GLN A 420 2.90 -7.52 4.77
N SER A 421 2.18 -6.74 3.97
CA SER A 421 0.73 -6.61 4.08
C SER A 421 0.10 -6.18 2.75
N GLU A 422 -1.22 -6.10 2.70
CA GLU A 422 -1.98 -5.97 1.46
C GLU A 422 -1.79 -4.62 0.75
N GLY A 423 -1.60 -3.52 1.45
CA GLY A 423 -1.63 -2.18 0.85
C GLY A 423 -0.51 -1.25 1.31
N PRO A 424 -0.57 0.01 0.89
CA PRO A 424 0.52 0.95 0.94
C PRO A 424 0.47 1.97 2.08
N PHE A 425 -0.41 1.82 3.09
CA PHE A 425 -0.54 2.85 4.13
C PHE A 425 0.77 3.12 4.85
N ASP A 426 1.24 4.33 4.77
CA ASP A 426 2.54 4.75 5.26
C ASP A 426 2.65 4.90 6.78
N SER A 427 1.54 4.78 7.50
CA SER A 427 1.55 4.65 8.96
C SER A 427 2.30 3.41 9.46
N TYR A 428 2.64 2.50 8.55
CA TYR A 428 3.31 1.24 8.85
C TYR A 428 4.72 1.13 8.27
N VAL A 429 5.24 2.13 7.54
CA VAL A 429 6.52 2.04 6.81
C VAL A 429 7.75 1.79 7.68
N GLY A 430 7.67 2.02 8.99
CA GLY A 430 8.71 1.61 9.94
C GLY A 430 8.82 0.09 10.11
N ASN A 431 7.74 -0.62 9.83
CA ASN A 431 7.64 -2.07 9.96
C ASN A 431 7.31 -2.77 8.64
N LEU A 432 6.58 -2.14 7.73
CA LEU A 432 6.21 -2.70 6.43
C LEU A 432 7.44 -2.83 5.53
N ASP A 433 7.83 -4.05 5.19
CA ASP A 433 8.96 -4.34 4.30
C ASP A 433 8.52 -4.54 2.85
N PHE A 434 7.31 -5.09 2.63
CA PHE A 434 6.72 -5.24 1.31
C PHE A 434 5.22 -4.89 1.32
N ALA A 435 4.80 -4.03 0.41
CA ALA A 435 3.40 -3.75 0.10
C ALA A 435 2.95 -4.63 -1.07
N MET A 436 1.98 -5.52 -0.84
CA MET A 436 1.47 -6.45 -1.85
C MET A 436 1.01 -5.74 -3.12
N TYR A 437 0.44 -4.55 -2.98
CA TYR A 437 0.20 -3.59 -4.06
C TYR A 437 0.11 -2.17 -3.49
N VAL A 438 0.43 -1.17 -4.32
CA VAL A 438 0.26 0.24 -3.96
C VAL A 438 -1.10 0.75 -4.43
N ASN A 439 -1.44 0.55 -5.70
CA ASN A 439 -2.70 1.03 -6.25
C ASN A 439 -3.70 -0.11 -6.40
N PHE A 440 -4.89 0.09 -5.84
CA PHE A 440 -6.00 -0.84 -6.01
C PHE A 440 -6.62 -0.76 -7.41
N TYR A 441 -6.38 0.32 -8.15
CA TYR A 441 -6.90 0.47 -9.50
C TYR A 441 -6.31 -0.59 -10.43
N PRO A 442 -7.14 -1.32 -11.18
CA PRO A 442 -6.67 -2.00 -12.38
C PRO A 442 -6.12 -0.93 -13.33
N LEU A 443 -5.04 -1.26 -14.05
CA LEU A 443 -4.41 -0.33 -15.01
C LEU A 443 -5.29 0.02 -16.20
N ASP A 444 -6.35 -0.73 -16.42
CA ASP A 444 -7.35 -0.53 -17.48
C ASP A 444 -8.44 0.47 -17.08
N ASP A 445 -8.29 1.14 -15.93
CA ASP A 445 -9.17 2.24 -15.59
C ASP A 445 -9.09 3.30 -16.67
N ASP A 446 -10.18 3.42 -17.42
CA ASP A 446 -10.37 4.51 -18.37
C ASP A 446 -10.52 5.82 -17.59
N PHE A 447 -9.39 6.53 -17.42
CA PHE A 447 -9.39 7.83 -16.77
C PHE A 447 -10.23 8.87 -17.52
N ALA A 448 -10.52 8.66 -18.81
CA ALA A 448 -11.44 9.50 -19.55
C ALA A 448 -12.87 9.50 -18.98
N GLN A 449 -13.24 8.46 -18.22
CA GLN A 449 -14.51 8.38 -17.50
C GLN A 449 -14.46 8.98 -16.09
N LYS A 450 -13.26 9.34 -15.57
CA LYS A 450 -13.09 9.98 -14.27
C LYS A 450 -12.88 11.47 -14.48
N PRO A 451 -13.89 12.31 -14.21
CA PRO A 451 -13.73 13.75 -14.35
C PRO A 451 -12.58 14.23 -13.50
N MET A 452 -11.83 15.20 -14.01
CA MET A 452 -10.73 15.90 -13.32
C MET A 452 -9.41 15.10 -13.17
N VAL A 453 -9.34 13.82 -13.54
CA VAL A 453 -8.14 12.99 -13.42
C VAL A 453 -7.60 12.61 -14.79
N ASP A 454 -6.32 12.86 -15.04
CA ASP A 454 -5.64 12.57 -16.31
C ASP A 454 -4.83 11.26 -16.27
N GLY A 455 -4.59 10.70 -15.08
CA GLY A 455 -3.85 9.47 -14.93
C GLY A 455 -3.17 9.29 -13.58
N LEU A 456 -2.28 8.29 -13.53
CA LEU A 456 -1.47 7.98 -12.37
C LEU A 456 -0.02 8.42 -12.59
N VAL A 457 0.63 8.85 -11.50
CA VAL A 457 2.08 9.10 -11.41
C VAL A 457 2.65 8.30 -10.24
N PRO A 458 3.93 7.89 -10.27
CA PRO A 458 4.51 7.07 -9.21
C PRO A 458 4.83 7.89 -7.94
N PHE A 459 3.85 8.64 -7.42
CA PHE A 459 4.08 9.56 -6.30
C PHE A 459 4.49 8.81 -5.03
N TRP A 460 3.83 7.68 -4.72
CA TRP A 460 4.18 6.82 -3.60
C TRP A 460 5.57 6.20 -3.78
N GLN A 461 5.91 5.75 -4.99
CA GLN A 461 7.23 5.18 -5.28
C GLN A 461 8.34 6.22 -5.21
N LEU A 462 8.09 7.45 -5.65
CA LEU A 462 9.01 8.58 -5.46
C LEU A 462 9.28 8.87 -3.98
N VAL A 463 8.35 8.53 -3.08
CA VAL A 463 8.55 8.62 -1.63
C VAL A 463 9.25 7.38 -1.07
N TYR A 464 8.79 6.17 -1.42
CA TYR A 464 9.13 4.95 -0.66
C TYR A 464 9.93 3.90 -1.42
N HIS A 465 10.21 4.05 -2.72
CA HIS A 465 11.13 3.15 -3.42
C HIS A 465 12.52 3.22 -2.78
N GLY A 466 13.13 2.08 -2.50
CA GLY A 466 14.36 1.98 -1.71
C GLY A 466 14.14 2.02 -0.18
N ILE A 467 12.88 2.13 0.28
CA ILE A 467 12.46 2.10 1.68
C ILE A 467 11.52 0.92 1.93
N VAL A 468 10.50 0.75 1.09
CA VAL A 468 9.53 -0.34 1.13
C VAL A 468 9.49 -0.99 -0.24
N LEU A 469 9.62 -2.31 -0.30
CA LEU A 469 9.38 -3.07 -1.53
C LEU A 469 7.90 -3.04 -1.88
N ALA A 470 7.54 -3.01 -3.15
CA ALA A 470 6.13 -2.99 -3.55
C ALA A 470 5.89 -3.59 -4.93
N ASN A 471 4.75 -4.28 -5.09
CA ASN A 471 4.14 -4.44 -6.41
C ASN A 471 3.25 -3.21 -6.66
N PRO A 472 3.33 -2.54 -7.82
CA PRO A 472 2.71 -1.22 -7.97
C PRO A 472 1.18 -1.22 -8.09
N PHE A 473 0.57 -2.30 -8.63
CA PHE A 473 -0.88 -2.33 -8.91
C PHE A 473 -1.48 -3.71 -8.70
N THR A 474 -2.76 -3.79 -8.36
CA THR A 474 -3.48 -5.09 -8.42
C THR A 474 -3.44 -5.69 -9.83
N GLY A 475 -3.49 -4.87 -10.86
CA GLY A 475 -3.43 -5.29 -12.26
C GLY A 475 -2.06 -5.77 -12.73
N THR A 476 -0.99 -5.61 -11.94
CA THR A 476 0.36 -6.13 -12.26
C THR A 476 0.71 -7.43 -11.54
N LEU A 477 -0.26 -8.03 -10.85
CA LEU A 477 -0.10 -9.41 -10.38
C LEU A 477 -0.02 -10.37 -11.56
N ASN A 478 0.80 -11.41 -11.43
CA ASN A 478 1.04 -12.39 -12.50
C ASN A 478 1.59 -11.78 -13.80
N TYR A 479 2.30 -10.63 -13.72
CA TYR A 479 2.94 -10.09 -14.90
C TYR A 479 4.13 -11.00 -15.34
N PRO A 480 4.58 -11.04 -16.57
CA PRO A 480 3.99 -10.43 -17.78
C PRO A 480 3.12 -11.40 -18.59
N VAL A 481 2.25 -12.17 -17.94
CA VAL A 481 1.66 -13.39 -18.52
C VAL A 481 0.86 -13.09 -19.79
N LYS A 482 -0.02 -12.06 -19.82
CA LYS A 482 -0.79 -11.73 -21.02
C LYS A 482 -0.97 -10.25 -21.36
N ALA A 483 -0.57 -9.33 -20.49
CA ALA A 483 -0.85 -7.92 -20.71
C ALA A 483 0.44 -7.09 -20.86
N PRO A 484 0.99 -6.94 -22.08
CA PRO A 484 2.23 -6.22 -22.31
C PRO A 484 2.25 -4.77 -21.79
N HIS A 485 1.10 -4.06 -21.85
CA HIS A 485 0.97 -2.71 -21.35
C HIS A 485 1.10 -2.65 -19.80
N LYS A 486 0.62 -3.67 -19.09
CA LYS A 486 0.76 -3.77 -17.63
C LYS A 486 2.20 -4.04 -17.22
N ARG A 487 2.93 -4.85 -17.99
CA ARG A 487 4.36 -5.07 -17.83
C ARG A 487 5.13 -3.75 -17.85
N LEU A 488 4.86 -2.89 -18.81
CA LEU A 488 5.55 -1.60 -18.93
C LEU A 488 5.26 -0.66 -17.76
N LYS A 489 4.02 -0.61 -17.29
CA LYS A 489 3.65 0.15 -16.09
C LYS A 489 4.30 -0.40 -14.82
N PHE A 490 4.40 -1.71 -14.69
CA PHE A 490 5.13 -2.35 -13.60
C PHE A 490 6.60 -1.88 -13.55
N ILE A 491 7.28 -1.84 -14.70
CA ILE A 491 8.69 -1.42 -14.82
C ILE A 491 8.82 0.08 -14.57
N GLU A 492 7.95 0.91 -15.15
CA GLU A 492 7.93 2.37 -14.95
C GLU A 492 7.83 2.75 -13.48
N PHE A 493 7.04 1.98 -12.70
CA PHE A 493 6.82 2.21 -11.27
C PHE A 493 7.80 1.45 -10.36
N GLY A 494 8.83 0.80 -10.90
CA GLY A 494 9.89 0.15 -10.13
C GLY A 494 9.41 -1.02 -9.26
N GLY A 495 8.52 -1.84 -9.79
CA GLY A 495 7.86 -2.89 -9.02
C GLY A 495 8.75 -4.08 -8.64
N ARG A 496 8.43 -4.73 -7.50
CA ARG A 496 8.86 -6.10 -7.17
C ARG A 496 7.78 -7.08 -7.65
N PRO A 497 8.11 -8.13 -8.42
CA PRO A 497 7.12 -9.06 -8.97
C PRO A 497 6.38 -9.86 -7.89
N LEU A 498 5.08 -10.02 -8.13
CA LEU A 498 4.20 -10.84 -7.32
C LEU A 498 3.40 -11.78 -8.22
N PHE A 499 3.49 -13.09 -7.94
CA PHE A 499 2.73 -14.13 -8.62
C PHE A 499 1.79 -14.82 -7.65
N VAL A 500 0.60 -15.19 -8.13
CA VAL A 500 -0.43 -15.85 -7.32
C VAL A 500 -0.96 -17.08 -8.06
N TRP A 501 -0.77 -18.25 -7.48
CA TRP A 501 -1.45 -19.47 -7.88
C TRP A 501 -2.87 -19.46 -7.33
N HIS A 502 -3.85 -19.80 -8.18
CA HIS A 502 -5.27 -19.79 -7.84
C HIS A 502 -5.75 -18.41 -7.32
N ALA A 503 -5.44 -17.33 -8.07
CA ALA A 503 -5.88 -15.98 -7.74
C ALA A 503 -7.41 -15.85 -7.74
N ASN A 504 -8.10 -16.60 -8.62
CA ASN A 504 -9.55 -16.63 -8.74
C ASN A 504 -10.16 -17.72 -7.87
N PHE A 505 -10.51 -17.40 -6.65
CA PHE A 505 -11.10 -18.33 -5.67
C PHE A 505 -12.57 -18.03 -5.32
N HIS A 506 -13.13 -16.99 -5.90
CA HIS A 506 -14.55 -16.66 -5.73
C HIS A 506 -15.46 -17.64 -6.49
N THR A 507 -16.53 -18.06 -5.85
CA THR A 507 -17.53 -18.96 -6.43
C THR A 507 -18.70 -18.23 -7.10
N GLY A 508 -18.77 -16.90 -7.01
CA GLY A 508 -19.83 -16.06 -7.56
C GLY A 508 -19.56 -15.58 -8.99
N LYS A 509 -20.61 -15.13 -9.69
CA LYS A 509 -20.50 -14.50 -11.01
C LYS A 509 -19.70 -13.19 -10.90
N GLY A 510 -18.60 -13.06 -11.62
CA GLY A 510 -17.87 -11.81 -11.80
C GLY A 510 -16.53 -11.71 -11.09
N GLY A 511 -16.00 -12.77 -10.54
CA GLY A 511 -14.89 -12.65 -9.63
C GLY A 511 -13.49 -12.94 -10.15
N LYS A 512 -12.93 -12.18 -11.09
CA LYS A 512 -11.48 -12.05 -11.11
C LYS A 512 -11.09 -11.09 -9.99
N TRP A 513 -10.61 -11.62 -8.86
CA TRP A 513 -10.27 -10.75 -7.73
C TRP A 513 -8.92 -10.05 -7.92
N MET A 514 -7.86 -10.80 -8.13
CA MET A 514 -6.50 -10.29 -8.27
C MET A 514 -5.85 -11.00 -9.44
N GLY A 515 -5.31 -10.23 -10.38
CA GLY A 515 -4.68 -10.75 -11.59
C GLY A 515 -5.69 -11.13 -12.68
N GLU A 516 -5.30 -11.01 -13.91
CA GLU A 516 -6.12 -11.37 -15.07
C GLU A 516 -5.99 -12.82 -15.43
N GLU A 517 -4.82 -13.39 -15.19
CA GLU A 517 -4.50 -14.78 -15.45
C GLU A 517 -4.33 -15.53 -14.13
N ASP A 518 -5.07 -16.62 -14.02
CA ASP A 518 -4.93 -17.53 -12.89
C ASP A 518 -3.86 -18.56 -13.21
N LEU A 519 -2.81 -18.63 -12.38
CA LEU A 519 -1.82 -19.69 -12.48
C LEU A 519 -2.40 -20.94 -11.84
N LEU A 520 -2.48 -22.04 -12.60
CA LEU A 520 -3.00 -23.33 -12.18
C LEU A 520 -1.89 -24.36 -12.09
N CYS A 521 -2.08 -25.37 -11.23
CA CYS A 521 -1.14 -26.48 -11.02
C CYS A 521 -1.84 -27.83 -10.75
N GLY A 522 -3.08 -27.98 -11.23
CA GLY A 522 -3.82 -29.24 -11.07
C GLY A 522 -3.18 -30.39 -11.85
N THR A 523 -2.61 -30.10 -13.02
CA THR A 523 -1.83 -31.05 -13.83
C THR A 523 -0.35 -30.65 -13.86
N ASP A 524 0.52 -31.57 -14.30
CA ASP A 524 1.95 -31.28 -14.46
C ASP A 524 2.22 -30.31 -15.60
N ASP A 525 1.37 -30.28 -16.65
CA ASP A 525 1.49 -29.33 -17.75
C ASP A 525 1.14 -27.91 -17.28
N GLU A 526 0.06 -27.74 -16.51
CA GLU A 526 -0.29 -26.46 -15.88
C GLU A 526 0.82 -25.98 -14.95
N LEU A 527 1.38 -26.89 -14.12
CA LEU A 527 2.49 -26.55 -13.23
C LEU A 527 3.70 -26.05 -14.01
N ARG A 528 4.13 -26.80 -15.05
CA ARG A 528 5.27 -26.42 -15.90
C ARG A 528 5.04 -25.09 -16.62
N ALA A 529 3.83 -24.88 -17.16
CA ALA A 529 3.46 -23.64 -17.82
C ALA A 529 3.43 -22.44 -16.85
N GLY A 530 2.89 -22.63 -15.64
CA GLY A 530 2.86 -21.62 -14.59
C GLY A 530 4.26 -21.21 -14.13
N VAL A 531 5.15 -22.17 -13.88
CA VAL A 531 6.55 -21.89 -13.54
C VAL A 531 7.27 -21.18 -14.69
N ALA A 532 7.04 -21.57 -15.95
CA ALA A 532 7.61 -20.88 -17.11
C ALA A 532 7.13 -19.43 -17.22
N ALA A 533 5.88 -19.15 -16.83
CA ALA A 533 5.35 -17.78 -16.77
C ALA A 533 6.05 -16.95 -15.68
N ILE A 534 6.23 -17.53 -14.49
CA ILE A 534 6.97 -16.89 -13.39
C ILE A 534 8.43 -16.65 -13.80
N LYS A 535 9.08 -17.63 -14.46
CA LYS A 535 10.46 -17.51 -14.93
C LYS A 535 10.67 -16.33 -15.88
N ARG A 536 9.73 -16.07 -16.78
CA ARG A 536 9.83 -14.89 -17.67
C ARG A 536 9.85 -13.58 -16.88
N GLY A 537 8.99 -13.45 -15.87
CA GLY A 537 8.98 -12.27 -14.99
C GLY A 537 10.22 -12.17 -14.12
N TYR A 538 10.70 -13.31 -13.63
CA TYR A 538 11.95 -13.42 -12.87
C TYR A 538 13.15 -12.93 -13.68
N ASP A 539 13.34 -13.43 -14.91
CA ASP A 539 14.46 -13.03 -15.80
C ASP A 539 14.44 -11.54 -16.17
N GLU A 540 13.25 -10.97 -16.27
CA GLU A 540 13.11 -9.54 -16.53
C GLU A 540 13.46 -8.72 -15.28
N PHE A 541 12.97 -9.16 -14.13
CA PHE A 541 13.21 -8.48 -12.85
C PHE A 541 14.69 -8.52 -12.45
N GLU A 542 15.42 -9.60 -12.71
CA GLU A 542 16.87 -9.69 -12.43
C GLU A 542 17.66 -8.52 -13.02
N LYS A 543 17.23 -7.96 -14.15
CA LYS A 543 17.86 -6.80 -14.81
C LYS A 543 17.65 -5.49 -14.05
N LEU A 544 16.72 -5.45 -13.08
CA LEU A 544 16.28 -4.27 -12.34
C LEU A 544 16.32 -4.47 -10.81
N ALA A 545 16.64 -5.68 -10.35
CA ALA A 545 16.56 -6.05 -8.95
C ALA A 545 17.46 -5.20 -8.03
N ASP A 546 18.63 -4.79 -8.52
CA ASP A 546 19.54 -3.90 -7.79
C ASP A 546 18.95 -2.52 -7.54
N LEU A 547 18.00 -2.07 -8.37
CA LEU A 547 17.31 -0.80 -8.19
C LEU A 547 16.36 -0.79 -6.99
N GLN A 548 15.94 -1.97 -6.48
CA GLN A 548 15.10 -2.05 -5.28
C GLN A 548 15.78 -1.45 -4.03
N PHE A 549 17.09 -1.29 -4.06
CA PHE A 549 17.86 -0.65 -2.99
C PHE A 549 18.02 0.86 -3.17
N GLU A 550 17.58 1.42 -4.31
CA GLU A 550 17.76 2.83 -4.66
C GLU A 550 16.49 3.63 -4.45
N PHE A 551 16.62 4.88 -4.06
CA PHE A 551 15.51 5.82 -4.13
C PHE A 551 15.13 6.07 -5.60
N MET A 552 13.85 6.16 -5.89
CA MET A 552 13.36 6.76 -7.13
C MET A 552 13.39 8.28 -6.96
N ASP A 553 14.28 8.95 -7.67
CA ASP A 553 14.56 10.37 -7.47
C ASP A 553 13.85 11.31 -8.44
N ASP A 554 13.47 10.80 -9.60
CA ASP A 554 12.71 11.58 -10.58
C ASP A 554 11.87 10.66 -11.47
N HIS A 555 10.75 11.19 -11.92
CA HIS A 555 9.90 10.59 -12.93
C HIS A 555 9.30 11.69 -13.79
N ARG A 556 9.33 11.54 -15.10
CA ARG A 556 8.76 12.50 -16.03
C ARG A 556 8.31 11.87 -17.33
N ARG A 557 7.31 12.46 -17.94
CA ARG A 557 6.89 12.13 -19.31
C ARG A 557 7.78 12.88 -20.30
N LEU A 558 8.51 12.12 -21.14
CA LEU A 558 9.31 12.69 -22.24
C LEU A 558 8.43 12.99 -23.47
N THR A 559 7.42 12.16 -23.68
CA THR A 559 6.31 12.33 -24.64
C THR A 559 5.02 11.77 -24.01
N PRO A 560 3.85 11.91 -24.64
CA PRO A 560 2.63 11.26 -24.12
C PRO A 560 2.79 9.75 -23.84
N ASP A 561 3.62 9.05 -24.64
CA ASP A 561 3.78 7.62 -24.59
C ASP A 561 5.15 7.16 -24.05
N VAL A 562 6.06 8.08 -23.70
CA VAL A 562 7.40 7.71 -23.23
C VAL A 562 7.67 8.34 -21.88
N THR A 563 8.08 7.52 -20.92
CA THR A 563 8.42 7.95 -19.58
C THR A 563 9.88 7.69 -19.25
N LEU A 564 10.42 8.49 -18.34
CA LEU A 564 11.76 8.39 -17.78
C LEU A 564 11.65 8.30 -16.27
N THR A 565 12.19 7.25 -15.69
CA THR A 565 12.42 7.10 -14.24
C THR A 565 13.90 7.21 -13.95
N VAL A 566 14.28 8.00 -12.95
CA VAL A 566 15.68 8.21 -12.53
C VAL A 566 15.86 7.76 -11.10
N TYR A 567 16.88 6.95 -10.85
CA TYR A 567 17.22 6.45 -9.53
C TYR A 567 18.41 7.21 -8.92
N ALA A 568 18.54 7.16 -7.59
CA ALA A 568 19.53 7.93 -6.84
C ALA A 568 20.99 7.60 -7.22
N ASN A 569 21.26 6.39 -7.69
CA ASN A 569 22.56 5.98 -8.20
C ASN A 569 22.86 6.50 -9.63
N GLY A 570 21.95 7.28 -10.22
CA GLY A 570 22.07 7.82 -11.58
C GLY A 570 21.56 6.90 -12.70
N THR A 571 21.14 5.68 -12.37
CA THR A 571 20.50 4.78 -13.35
C THR A 571 19.18 5.37 -13.84
N ARG A 572 18.93 5.25 -15.13
CA ARG A 572 17.74 5.73 -15.81
C ARG A 572 17.02 4.57 -16.47
N VAL A 573 15.73 4.50 -16.32
CA VAL A 573 14.87 3.53 -17.01
C VAL A 573 13.92 4.32 -17.91
N VAL A 574 13.98 4.08 -19.21
CA VAL A 574 13.09 4.68 -20.20
C VAL A 574 12.10 3.63 -20.66
N VAL A 575 10.81 3.93 -20.52
CA VAL A 575 9.72 3.05 -20.92
C VAL A 575 8.96 3.70 -22.07
N ASN A 576 8.82 2.97 -23.15
CA ASN A 576 8.13 3.38 -24.37
C ASN A 576 6.82 2.60 -24.52
N HIS A 577 5.71 3.19 -24.12
CA HIS A 577 4.35 2.63 -24.31
C HIS A 577 3.82 2.80 -25.73
N GLY A 578 4.54 3.59 -26.57
CA GLY A 578 4.12 3.95 -27.92
C GLY A 578 4.34 2.85 -28.94
N LYS A 579 3.84 3.09 -30.14
CA LYS A 579 3.91 2.17 -31.29
C LYS A 579 5.13 2.43 -32.20
N ALA A 580 5.92 3.45 -31.93
CA ALA A 580 7.13 3.80 -32.67
C ALA A 580 8.36 3.77 -31.74
N PRO A 581 9.55 3.40 -32.26
CA PRO A 581 10.77 3.46 -31.47
C PRO A 581 11.11 4.90 -31.06
N TYR A 582 11.76 5.06 -29.90
CA TYR A 582 12.15 6.35 -29.34
C TYR A 582 13.66 6.43 -29.14
N ALA A 583 14.28 7.51 -29.59
CA ALA A 583 15.72 7.73 -29.42
C ALA A 583 16.01 8.42 -28.08
N PHE A 584 16.88 7.83 -27.26
CA PHE A 584 17.31 8.40 -26.00
C PHE A 584 18.76 8.04 -25.69
N GLY A 585 19.58 9.04 -25.30
CA GLY A 585 20.96 8.81 -24.89
C GLY A 585 21.89 8.18 -25.94
N GLY A 586 21.58 8.33 -27.22
CA GLY A 586 22.31 7.72 -28.34
C GLY A 586 21.89 6.30 -28.67
N GLU A 587 20.88 5.77 -28.00
CA GLU A 587 20.32 4.43 -28.22
C GLU A 587 18.84 4.50 -28.60
N THR A 588 18.30 3.38 -29.10
CA THR A 588 16.88 3.26 -29.44
C THR A 588 16.15 2.43 -28.39
N VAL A 589 15.07 2.98 -27.83
CA VAL A 589 14.11 2.24 -27.00
C VAL A 589 13.00 1.73 -27.92
N PRO A 590 12.84 0.40 -28.09
CA PRO A 590 11.85 -0.15 -29.01
C PRO A 590 10.42 0.26 -28.65
N ALA A 591 9.52 0.18 -29.62
CA ALA A 591 8.08 0.34 -29.39
C ALA A 591 7.55 -0.76 -28.46
N GLY A 592 6.73 -0.41 -27.48
CA GLY A 592 6.16 -1.37 -26.53
C GLY A 592 7.20 -2.05 -25.63
N ASP A 593 8.32 -1.38 -25.37
CA ASP A 593 9.43 -1.96 -24.58
C ASP A 593 10.13 -0.90 -23.73
N TRP A 594 11.18 -1.29 -23.03
CA TRP A 594 11.94 -0.44 -22.11
C TRP A 594 13.45 -0.62 -22.27
N ARG A 595 14.21 0.33 -21.72
CA ARG A 595 15.66 0.23 -21.68
C ARG A 595 16.23 0.87 -20.42
N ARG A 596 17.26 0.21 -19.85
CA ARG A 596 18.07 0.70 -18.74
C ARG A 596 19.30 1.41 -19.29
N PHE A 597 19.65 2.52 -18.67
CA PHE A 597 20.84 3.33 -18.93
C PHE A 597 21.56 3.55 -17.60
N ASP A 598 22.68 2.90 -17.44
CA ASP A 598 23.51 3.07 -16.25
C ASP A 598 24.31 4.38 -16.31
N PRO A 599 24.70 4.97 -15.15
CA PRO A 599 25.56 6.15 -15.13
C PRO A 599 26.91 5.82 -15.80
N ARG A 600 27.43 6.78 -16.53
CA ARG A 600 28.76 6.67 -17.19
C ARG A 600 29.85 6.84 -16.18
#